data_39964b1bffbdf3dc2f9ac7dee96c4cbf
#
_entry.id   39964b1bffbdf3dc2f9ac7dee96c4cbf
#
_cell.length_a   1.000
_cell.length_b   1.000
_cell.length_c   1.000
_cell.angle_alpha   90.00
_cell.angle_beta   90.00
_cell.angle_gamma   90.00
#
_symmetry.space_group_name_H-M   'P 1'
#
loop_
_entity.id
_entity.type
_entity.pdbx_description
1 polymer ?
#
loop_
_entity_poly.entity_id
_entity_poly.type
_entity_poly.pdbx_seq_one_letter_code
_entity_poly.pdbx_strand_id
1 'polypeptide(L)'
;MQEPAHHHPHGPLRRKDREITDRTEIDAIIRSEKLMHIALVDGELPFLVPVFYAFDGTALYFHSAQAGRKIEIIMRNNNVCFEISVDHGFIESDEACDFEARHRTVIGMGKAVFVEDAAEKIKALDLIVAHFSEQKFEYPQTNLDRTAVIRIDIVSLQGKKHGV
;
A
#
# COMPACT_ATOMS: atom_id res chain seq x y z
N MET A 1 -4.97 -25.13 11.67
CA MET A 1 -6.16 -24.38 11.22
C MET A 1 -5.67 -23.42 10.15
N GLN A 2 -6.07 -23.63 8.89
CA GLN A 2 -5.82 -22.67 7.82
C GLN A 2 -6.65 -21.42 8.14
N GLU A 3 -6.00 -20.25 8.22
CA GLU A 3 -6.72 -18.99 8.24
C GLU A 3 -7.63 -18.95 7.00
N PRO A 4 -8.89 -18.49 7.14
CA PRO A 4 -9.77 -18.34 5.99
C PRO A 4 -9.08 -17.38 5.00
N ALA A 5 -8.96 -17.83 3.76
CA ALA A 5 -8.51 -16.97 2.68
C ALA A 5 -9.43 -15.74 2.67
N HIS A 6 -8.89 -14.58 3.05
CA HIS A 6 -9.61 -13.33 3.00
C HIS A 6 -9.92 -13.02 1.54
N HIS A 7 -11.12 -13.39 1.10
CA HIS A 7 -11.58 -13.09 -0.25
C HIS A 7 -11.57 -11.57 -0.46
N HIS A 8 -10.89 -11.15 -1.52
CA HIS A 8 -10.95 -9.77 -1.95
C HIS A 8 -12.42 -9.37 -2.18
N PRO A 9 -12.92 -8.23 -1.65
CA PRO A 9 -14.35 -7.87 -1.68
C PRO A 9 -14.92 -7.78 -3.09
N HIS A 10 -14.10 -7.55 -4.11
CA HIS A 10 -14.50 -7.56 -5.53
C HIS A 10 -14.35 -8.93 -6.19
N GLY A 11 -14.18 -9.99 -5.41
CA GLY A 11 -14.06 -11.36 -5.89
C GLY A 11 -12.66 -11.75 -6.38
N PRO A 12 -12.52 -12.98 -6.89
CA PRO A 12 -11.23 -13.52 -7.32
C PRO A 12 -10.77 -12.92 -8.65
N LEU A 13 -9.45 -12.99 -8.90
CA LEU A 13 -8.89 -12.63 -10.20
C LEU A 13 -9.50 -13.48 -11.33
N ARG A 14 -9.88 -12.83 -12.43
CA ARG A 14 -10.35 -13.51 -13.65
C ARG A 14 -9.26 -14.37 -14.29
N ARG A 15 -8.03 -13.84 -14.36
CA ARG A 15 -6.86 -14.52 -14.92
C ARG A 15 -6.10 -15.28 -13.82
N LYS A 16 -6.55 -16.50 -13.56
CA LYS A 16 -5.94 -17.38 -12.55
C LYS A 16 -4.50 -17.76 -12.87
N ASP A 17 -4.15 -17.82 -14.14
CA ASP A 17 -2.79 -18.04 -14.62
C ASP A 17 -1.80 -16.93 -14.24
N ARG A 18 -2.31 -15.76 -13.85
CA ARG A 18 -1.53 -14.59 -13.43
C ARG A 18 -1.57 -14.36 -11.92
N GLU A 19 -2.28 -15.17 -11.17
CA GLU A 19 -2.45 -15.01 -9.73
C GLU A 19 -1.18 -15.41 -8.97
N ILE A 20 -0.77 -14.58 -8.03
CA ILE A 20 0.27 -14.91 -7.04
C ILE A 20 -0.45 -15.35 -5.77
N THR A 21 -0.29 -16.62 -5.41
CA THR A 21 -0.90 -17.22 -4.21
C THR A 21 0.09 -17.34 -3.05
N ASP A 22 1.39 -17.26 -3.33
CA ASP A 22 2.42 -17.31 -2.30
C ASP A 22 2.50 -15.98 -1.54
N ARG A 23 2.20 -16.02 -0.27
CA ARG A 23 2.27 -14.85 0.62
C ARG A 23 3.68 -14.28 0.69
N THR A 24 4.71 -15.10 0.64
CA THR A 24 6.10 -14.65 0.67
C THR A 24 6.44 -13.81 -0.58
N GLU A 25 5.94 -14.22 -1.75
CA GLU A 25 6.10 -13.46 -2.99
C GLU A 25 5.34 -12.12 -2.91
N ILE A 26 4.12 -12.11 -2.37
CA ILE A 26 3.33 -10.89 -2.15
C ILE A 26 4.07 -9.93 -1.22
N ASP A 27 4.56 -10.41 -0.08
CA ASP A 27 5.30 -9.59 0.88
C ASP A 27 6.61 -9.05 0.28
N ALA A 28 7.28 -9.82 -0.58
CA ALA A 28 8.47 -9.37 -1.30
C ALA A 28 8.16 -8.20 -2.25
N ILE A 29 7.05 -8.25 -2.97
CA ILE A 29 6.59 -7.15 -3.84
C ILE A 29 6.31 -5.90 -2.98
N ILE A 30 5.58 -6.05 -1.88
CA ILE A 30 5.28 -4.94 -0.97
C ILE A 30 6.56 -4.29 -0.43
N ARG A 31 7.62 -5.06 -0.16
CA ARG A 31 8.90 -4.55 0.36
C ARG A 31 9.81 -3.96 -0.71
N SER A 32 9.60 -4.29 -1.98
CA SER A 32 10.51 -3.87 -3.07
C SER A 32 10.31 -2.42 -3.48
N GLU A 33 9.10 -1.86 -3.27
CA GLU A 33 8.75 -0.53 -3.70
C GLU A 33 8.71 0.47 -2.53
N LYS A 34 8.86 1.75 -2.84
CA LYS A 34 8.83 2.85 -1.87
C LYS A 34 7.55 3.67 -1.94
N LEU A 35 6.89 3.60 -3.09
CA LEU A 35 5.69 4.36 -3.39
C LEU A 35 4.51 3.41 -3.59
N MET A 36 3.39 3.69 -2.95
CA MET A 36 2.12 3.06 -3.24
C MET A 36 1.08 4.10 -3.65
N HIS A 37 0.11 3.65 -4.41
CA HIS A 37 -1.09 4.45 -4.69
C HIS A 37 -2.20 4.02 -3.75
N ILE A 38 -2.80 4.99 -3.06
CA ILE A 38 -3.99 4.75 -2.24
C ILE A 38 -5.20 5.39 -2.88
N ALA A 39 -6.27 4.60 -2.99
CA ALA A 39 -7.58 5.04 -3.42
C ALA A 39 -8.51 5.13 -2.22
N LEU A 40 -9.16 6.27 -2.09
CA LEU A 40 -10.11 6.61 -1.04
C LEU A 40 -11.48 6.92 -1.66
N VAL A 41 -12.52 6.91 -0.85
CA VAL A 41 -13.90 7.19 -1.30
C VAL A 41 -14.34 8.52 -0.70
N ASP A 42 -14.48 9.53 -1.57
CA ASP A 42 -14.98 10.86 -1.21
C ASP A 42 -16.44 11.02 -1.70
N GLY A 43 -17.38 10.50 -0.92
CA GLY A 43 -18.77 10.40 -1.35
C GLY A 43 -18.92 9.46 -2.54
N GLU A 44 -19.34 9.96 -3.70
CA GLU A 44 -19.43 9.21 -4.95
C GLU A 44 -18.16 9.31 -5.82
N LEU A 45 -17.20 10.15 -5.43
CA LEU A 45 -16.00 10.39 -6.21
C LEU A 45 -14.82 9.54 -5.71
N PRO A 46 -14.10 8.85 -6.59
CA PRO A 46 -12.85 8.23 -6.24
C PRO A 46 -11.77 9.30 -6.02
N PHE A 47 -10.92 9.09 -5.02
CA PHE A 47 -9.78 9.96 -4.73
C PHE A 47 -8.52 9.12 -4.68
N LEU A 48 -7.52 9.43 -5.51
CA LEU A 48 -6.27 8.69 -5.62
C LEU A 48 -5.09 9.59 -5.31
N VAL A 49 -4.17 9.11 -4.49
CA VAL A 49 -2.90 9.79 -4.21
C VAL A 49 -1.74 8.79 -4.07
N PRO A 50 -0.52 9.17 -4.53
CA PRO A 50 0.68 8.43 -4.20
C PRO A 50 1.16 8.79 -2.78
N VAL A 51 1.70 7.82 -2.06
CA VAL A 51 2.32 8.02 -0.75
C VAL A 51 3.56 7.14 -0.61
N PHE A 52 4.60 7.65 0.04
CA PHE A 52 5.68 6.80 0.53
C PHE A 52 5.19 6.01 1.73
N TYR A 53 5.62 4.76 1.83
CA TYR A 53 5.11 3.86 2.86
C TYR A 53 6.21 2.98 3.46
N ALA A 54 5.86 2.32 4.54
CA ALA A 54 6.60 1.20 5.10
C ALA A 54 5.66 0.02 5.38
N PHE A 55 6.23 -1.18 5.45
CA PHE A 55 5.51 -2.41 5.74
C PHE A 55 6.22 -3.19 6.84
N ASP A 56 5.53 -3.49 7.93
CA ASP A 56 6.06 -4.23 9.07
C ASP A 56 5.86 -5.76 8.97
N GLY A 57 5.22 -6.24 7.91
CA GLY A 57 4.83 -7.64 7.70
C GLY A 57 3.34 -7.89 7.94
N THR A 58 2.64 -6.97 8.57
CA THR A 58 1.21 -7.08 8.90
C THR A 58 0.40 -5.87 8.46
N ALA A 59 0.96 -4.67 8.57
CA ALA A 59 0.31 -3.40 8.26
C ALA A 59 1.22 -2.50 7.42
N LEU A 60 0.60 -1.58 6.68
CA LEU A 60 1.28 -0.50 5.97
C LEU A 60 1.19 0.79 6.77
N TYR A 61 2.24 1.61 6.67
CA TYR A 61 2.31 2.89 7.34
C TYR A 61 2.69 4.00 6.37
N PHE A 62 2.05 5.14 6.46
CA PHE A 62 2.46 6.35 5.78
C PHE A 62 2.24 7.58 6.66
N HIS A 63 2.88 8.69 6.33
CA HIS A 63 2.70 9.93 7.05
C HIS A 63 2.16 11.04 6.15
N SER A 64 1.56 12.02 6.76
CA SER A 64 0.97 13.18 6.10
C SER A 64 0.99 14.40 7.05
N ALA A 65 0.68 15.57 6.52
CA ALA A 65 0.28 16.69 7.37
C ALA A 65 -1.01 16.36 8.12
N GLN A 66 -1.26 17.04 9.24
CA GLN A 66 -2.47 16.87 10.07
C GLN A 66 -3.76 17.30 9.37
N ALA A 67 -3.67 18.05 8.28
CA ALA A 67 -4.80 18.58 7.54
C ALA A 67 -4.65 18.33 6.05
N GLY A 68 -5.76 18.43 5.32
CA GLY A 68 -5.84 18.30 3.89
C GLY A 68 -6.85 17.24 3.45
N ARG A 69 -7.17 17.24 2.17
CA ARG A 69 -8.28 16.45 1.60
C ARG A 69 -8.20 14.96 1.94
N LYS A 70 -7.02 14.37 1.82
CA LYS A 70 -6.78 12.96 2.19
C LYS A 70 -7.18 12.65 3.64
N ILE A 71 -6.76 13.51 4.57
CA ILE A 71 -7.07 13.36 6.01
C ILE A 71 -8.57 13.48 6.25
N GLU A 72 -9.21 14.49 5.66
CA GLU A 72 -10.65 14.70 5.77
C GLU A 72 -11.46 13.51 5.24
N ILE A 73 -11.02 12.91 4.14
CA ILE A 73 -11.69 11.74 3.57
C ILE A 73 -11.53 10.55 4.50
N ILE A 74 -10.31 10.25 4.97
CA ILE A 74 -10.05 9.12 5.88
C ILE A 74 -10.86 9.26 7.19
N MET A 75 -11.00 10.46 7.72
CA MET A 75 -11.81 10.72 8.92
C MET A 75 -13.30 10.38 8.73
N ARG A 76 -13.82 10.56 7.52
CA ARG A 76 -15.22 10.26 7.19
C ARG A 76 -15.44 8.81 6.75
N ASN A 77 -14.48 8.27 6.02
CA ASN A 77 -14.51 6.90 5.51
C ASN A 77 -13.09 6.34 5.46
N ASN A 78 -12.80 5.43 6.37
CA ASN A 78 -11.47 4.86 6.51
C ASN A 78 -11.21 3.63 5.63
N ASN A 79 -12.10 3.30 4.71
CA ASN A 79 -11.84 2.26 3.71
C ASN A 79 -10.75 2.74 2.75
N VAL A 80 -9.76 1.91 2.54
CA VAL A 80 -8.64 2.17 1.64
C VAL A 80 -8.46 0.98 0.70
N CYS A 81 -8.33 1.27 -0.59
CA CYS A 81 -7.73 0.36 -1.54
C CYS A 81 -6.32 0.86 -1.83
N PHE A 82 -5.36 -0.03 -1.92
CA PHE A 82 -3.98 0.33 -2.27
C PHE A 82 -3.43 -0.56 -3.36
N GLU A 83 -2.49 -0.02 -4.12
CA GLU A 83 -1.79 -0.70 -5.21
C GLU A 83 -0.30 -0.45 -5.09
N ILE A 84 0.49 -1.52 -5.27
CA ILE A 84 1.94 -1.51 -5.32
C ILE A 84 2.34 -2.34 -6.53
N SER A 85 3.02 -1.71 -7.50
CA SER A 85 3.44 -2.36 -8.75
C SER A 85 4.93 -2.22 -8.99
N VAL A 86 5.52 -3.31 -9.40
CA VAL A 86 6.87 -3.36 -9.97
C VAL A 86 6.75 -3.44 -11.49
N ASP A 87 7.25 -2.42 -12.17
CA ASP A 87 7.31 -2.37 -13.63
C ASP A 87 8.55 -3.16 -14.11
N HIS A 88 8.34 -4.13 -14.98
CA HIS A 88 9.38 -4.92 -15.65
C HIS A 88 9.44 -4.65 -17.17
N GLY A 89 8.86 -3.53 -17.62
CA GLY A 89 8.78 -3.16 -19.03
C GLY A 89 7.63 -3.87 -19.76
N PHE A 90 7.89 -4.33 -20.98
CA PHE A 90 6.85 -4.86 -21.85
C PHE A 90 7.36 -6.05 -22.66
N ILE A 91 6.42 -6.81 -23.22
CA ILE A 91 6.66 -7.87 -24.21
C ILE A 91 6.39 -7.26 -25.58
N GLU A 92 7.39 -7.26 -26.44
CA GLU A 92 7.25 -6.80 -27.82
C GLU A 92 6.57 -7.88 -28.69
N SER A 93 5.81 -7.42 -29.67
CA SER A 93 5.18 -8.27 -30.68
C SER A 93 5.17 -7.57 -32.04
N ASP A 94 5.07 -8.34 -33.11
CA ASP A 94 4.86 -7.83 -34.47
C ASP A 94 3.42 -7.33 -34.67
N GLU A 95 2.50 -7.71 -33.79
CA GLU A 95 1.12 -7.27 -33.78
C GLU A 95 0.84 -6.31 -32.60
N ALA A 96 0.28 -5.13 -32.89
CA ALA A 96 0.04 -4.10 -31.86
C ALA A 96 -0.85 -4.58 -30.70
N CYS A 97 -1.79 -5.50 -30.94
CA CYS A 97 -2.68 -6.04 -29.93
C CYS A 97 -1.97 -7.00 -28.95
N ASP A 98 -0.79 -7.49 -29.30
CA ASP A 98 -0.04 -8.48 -28.53
C ASP A 98 1.12 -7.87 -27.73
N PHE A 99 1.26 -6.53 -27.77
CA PHE A 99 2.11 -5.83 -26.80
C PHE A 99 1.50 -5.98 -25.40
N GLU A 100 2.27 -6.50 -24.46
CA GLU A 100 1.80 -6.72 -23.09
C GLU A 100 2.77 -6.11 -22.08
N ALA A 101 2.23 -5.52 -21.01
CA ALA A 101 3.04 -5.05 -19.89
C ALA A 101 3.58 -6.23 -19.07
N ARG A 102 4.85 -6.15 -18.68
CA ARG A 102 5.49 -7.09 -17.75
C ARG A 102 5.48 -6.47 -16.36
N HIS A 103 4.84 -7.11 -15.42
CA HIS A 103 4.68 -6.53 -14.08
C HIS A 103 4.44 -7.57 -13.00
N ARG A 104 4.70 -7.16 -11.76
CA ARG A 104 4.19 -7.77 -10.54
C ARG A 104 3.42 -6.70 -9.78
N THR A 105 2.22 -7.02 -9.35
CA THR A 105 1.32 -6.05 -8.70
C THR A 105 0.66 -6.69 -7.49
N VAL A 106 0.57 -5.93 -6.40
CA VAL A 106 -0.27 -6.26 -5.26
C VAL A 106 -1.35 -5.19 -5.13
N ILE A 107 -2.60 -5.64 -5.06
CA ILE A 107 -3.74 -4.79 -4.74
C ILE A 107 -4.30 -5.28 -3.40
N GLY A 108 -4.54 -4.37 -2.49
CA GLY A 108 -5.09 -4.69 -1.19
C GLY A 108 -6.21 -3.76 -0.76
N MET A 109 -7.02 -4.28 0.14
CA MET A 109 -8.03 -3.49 0.86
C MET A 109 -7.66 -3.43 2.32
N GLY A 110 -7.94 -2.31 2.95
CA GLY A 110 -7.63 -2.12 4.37
C GLY A 110 -8.47 -1.03 5.03
N LYS A 111 -8.18 -0.84 6.30
CA LYS A 111 -8.75 0.23 7.13
C LYS A 111 -7.65 1.17 7.57
N ALA A 112 -7.78 2.45 7.24
CA ALA A 112 -6.88 3.47 7.73
C ALA A 112 -7.18 3.82 9.18
N VAL A 113 -6.14 3.85 10.02
CA VAL A 113 -6.22 4.16 11.45
C VAL A 113 -5.17 5.22 11.75
N PHE A 114 -5.57 6.30 12.43
CA PHE A 114 -4.63 7.30 12.91
C PHE A 114 -3.87 6.76 14.11
N VAL A 115 -2.54 6.83 14.05
CA VAL A 115 -1.66 6.44 15.15
C VAL A 115 -1.52 7.63 16.09
N GLU A 116 -2.10 7.53 17.28
CA GLU A 116 -2.12 8.62 18.27
C GLU A 116 -0.97 8.53 19.28
N ASP A 117 -0.56 7.30 19.63
CA ASP A 117 0.52 7.08 20.60
C ASP A 117 1.87 7.55 20.03
N ALA A 118 2.58 8.37 20.81
CA ALA A 118 3.84 8.98 20.38
C ALA A 118 4.94 7.94 20.10
N ALA A 119 5.02 6.87 20.89
CA ALA A 119 6.03 5.83 20.68
C ALA A 119 5.72 4.99 19.44
N GLU A 120 4.45 4.72 19.16
CA GLU A 120 4.02 4.07 17.92
C GLU A 120 4.25 4.95 16.70
N LYS A 121 3.99 6.26 16.80
CA LYS A 121 4.32 7.23 15.73
C LYS A 121 5.80 7.19 15.38
N ILE A 122 6.68 7.23 16.38
CA ILE A 122 8.13 7.18 16.18
C ILE A 122 8.53 5.88 15.50
N LYS A 123 8.03 4.74 15.95
CA LYS A 123 8.31 3.45 15.31
C LYS A 123 7.90 3.42 13.84
N ALA A 124 6.72 3.94 13.53
CA ALA A 124 6.23 4.00 12.16
C ALA A 124 7.07 4.94 11.29
N LEU A 125 7.47 6.10 11.82
CA LEU A 125 8.35 7.03 11.12
C LEU A 125 9.74 6.45 10.89
N ASP A 126 10.31 5.74 11.88
CA ASP A 126 11.57 5.01 11.72
C ASP A 126 11.49 3.97 10.61
N LEU A 127 10.41 3.20 10.55
CA LEU A 127 10.16 2.23 9.46
C LEU A 127 10.11 2.93 8.09
N ILE A 128 9.41 4.06 7.98
CA ILE A 128 9.30 4.81 6.73
C ILE A 128 10.67 5.35 6.31
N VAL A 129 11.41 5.95 7.25
CA VAL A 129 12.73 6.53 6.98
C VAL A 129 13.76 5.46 6.62
N ALA A 130 13.67 4.26 7.22
CA ALA A 130 14.58 3.15 6.92
C ALA A 130 14.56 2.71 5.44
N HIS A 131 13.50 3.03 4.69
CA HIS A 131 13.44 2.83 3.24
C HIS A 131 14.36 3.78 2.43
N PHE A 132 14.80 4.87 3.04
CA PHE A 132 15.54 5.95 2.37
C PHE A 132 16.92 6.20 2.97
N SER A 133 17.11 5.88 4.25
CA SER A 133 18.32 6.20 5.00
C SER A 133 18.58 5.15 6.09
N GLU A 134 19.86 4.83 6.29
CA GLU A 134 20.31 4.01 7.42
C GLU A 134 20.57 4.86 8.69
N GLN A 135 20.42 6.18 8.60
CA GLN A 135 20.61 7.07 9.72
C GLN A 135 19.45 6.96 10.71
N LYS A 136 19.78 7.10 11.99
CA LYS A 136 18.77 7.26 13.05
C LYS A 136 18.48 8.73 13.24
N PHE A 137 17.21 9.05 13.38
CA PHE A 137 16.73 10.41 13.55
C PHE A 137 16.04 10.58 14.90
N GLU A 138 16.17 11.79 15.44
CA GLU A 138 15.36 12.24 16.56
C GLU A 138 14.16 13.00 16.01
N TYR A 139 13.01 12.85 16.66
CA TYR A 139 11.78 13.50 16.26
C TYR A 139 11.38 14.55 17.31
N PRO A 140 11.67 15.85 17.07
CA PRO A 140 11.22 16.91 17.96
C PRO A 140 9.69 16.85 18.14
N GLN A 141 9.23 17.07 19.36
CA GLN A 141 7.80 16.99 19.69
C GLN A 141 6.94 17.88 18.77
N THR A 142 7.44 19.08 18.44
CA THR A 142 6.76 20.00 17.53
C THR A 142 6.54 19.41 16.13
N ASN A 143 7.42 18.53 15.65
CA ASN A 143 7.28 17.86 14.37
C ASN A 143 6.29 16.70 14.48
N LEU A 144 6.34 15.93 15.58
CA LEU A 144 5.39 14.85 15.84
C LEU A 144 3.95 15.39 15.92
N ASP A 145 3.77 16.55 16.57
CA ASP A 145 2.46 17.19 16.72
C ASP A 145 1.88 17.66 15.38
N ARG A 146 2.72 17.95 14.39
CA ARG A 146 2.30 18.40 13.04
C ARG A 146 2.18 17.25 12.04
N THR A 147 2.57 16.06 12.42
CA THR A 147 2.59 14.88 11.54
C THR A 147 1.47 13.92 11.90
N ALA A 148 0.60 13.65 10.95
CA ALA A 148 -0.31 12.52 11.03
C ALA A 148 0.43 11.26 10.54
N VAL A 149 0.41 10.22 11.35
CA VAL A 149 0.85 8.88 10.95
C VAL A 149 -0.39 8.01 10.81
N ILE A 150 -0.51 7.37 9.67
CA ILE A 150 -1.65 6.52 9.32
C ILE A 150 -1.14 5.09 9.15
N ARG A 151 -1.77 4.16 9.87
CA ARG A 151 -1.62 2.73 9.69
C ARG A 151 -2.77 2.21 8.84
N ILE A 152 -2.48 1.38 7.86
CA ILE A 152 -3.49 0.63 7.11
C ILE A 152 -3.48 -0.80 7.63
N ASP A 153 -4.53 -1.17 8.35
CA ASP A 153 -4.79 -2.54 8.76
C ASP A 153 -5.29 -3.31 7.53
N ILE A 154 -4.48 -4.24 7.04
CA ILE A 154 -4.75 -4.97 5.80
C ILE A 154 -5.89 -5.96 6.04
N VAL A 155 -6.93 -5.88 5.21
CA VAL A 155 -8.09 -6.77 5.23
C VAL A 155 -7.94 -7.88 4.18
N SER A 156 -7.46 -7.53 2.99
CA SER A 156 -7.22 -8.50 1.92
C SER A 156 -6.05 -8.09 1.04
N LEU A 157 -5.38 -9.08 0.46
CA LEU A 157 -4.31 -8.92 -0.52
C LEU A 157 -4.58 -9.80 -1.73
N GLN A 158 -4.29 -9.29 -2.90
CA GLN A 158 -4.36 -10.00 -4.15
C GLN A 158 -3.11 -9.70 -4.98
N GLY A 159 -2.31 -10.72 -5.22
CA GLY A 159 -1.12 -10.63 -6.06
C GLY A 159 -1.40 -11.03 -7.50
N LYS A 160 -0.77 -10.32 -8.43
CA LYS A 160 -0.85 -10.61 -9.87
C LYS A 160 0.50 -10.38 -10.52
N LYS A 161 0.87 -11.27 -11.47
CA LYS A 161 2.06 -11.10 -12.29
C LYS A 161 1.79 -11.42 -13.75
N HIS A 162 2.60 -10.86 -14.63
CA HIS A 162 2.61 -11.17 -16.04
C HIS A 162 3.99 -10.98 -16.66
N GLY A 163 4.44 -11.93 -17.45
CA GLY A 163 5.71 -11.87 -18.18
C GLY A 163 6.99 -11.97 -17.33
N VAL A 164 6.86 -12.28 -16.03
CA VAL A 164 7.97 -12.37 -15.07
C VAL A 164 7.82 -13.56 -14.17
#